data_d5a019f5f66e66b6efed98a70abb7388
#
_entry.id   d5a019f5f66e66b6efed98a70abb7388
#
_cell.length_a   1.000
_cell.length_b   1.000
_cell.length_c   1.000
_cell.angle_alpha   90.00
_cell.angle_beta   90.00
_cell.angle_gamma   90.00
#
_symmetry.space_group_name_H-M   'P 1'
#
loop_
_entity.id
_entity.type
_entity.pdbx_description
1 polymer ?
#
loop_
_entity_poly.entity_id
_entity_poly.type
_entity_poly.pdbx_seq_one_letter_code
_entity_poly.pdbx_strand_id
1 'polypeptide(L)'
;MAYQTGTAATPDQLLDALRVFAVANGWTQLNWAPSGTGQELSLSKGGHYVHLRSAFDERLRSGYSNVTGIFLTASIGWDNAQPWNNQPGIILNTSSQIEVCGLYEVSTSNPYHLF
;
A
#
# COMPACT_ATOMS: atom_id res chain seq x y z
N MET A 1 -4.79 15.38 17.09
CA MET A 1 -4.02 14.65 16.04
C MET A 1 -4.04 13.17 16.39
N ALA A 2 -4.43 12.35 15.45
CA ALA A 2 -4.39 10.90 15.65
C ALA A 2 -2.94 10.41 15.64
N TYR A 3 -2.65 9.43 16.48
CA TYR A 3 -1.32 8.86 16.61
C TYR A 3 -1.42 7.40 17.05
N GLN A 4 -0.65 6.54 16.41
CA GLN A 4 -0.54 5.15 16.79
C GLN A 4 0.90 4.67 16.63
N THR A 5 1.36 3.88 17.58
CA THR A 5 2.64 3.16 17.50
C THR A 5 2.42 1.66 17.64
N GLY A 6 3.36 0.91 17.15
CA GLY A 6 3.38 -0.54 17.28
C GLY A 6 4.65 -1.12 16.69
N THR A 7 4.65 -2.41 16.49
CA THR A 7 5.74 -3.12 15.81
C THR A 7 5.16 -3.98 14.69
N ALA A 8 5.93 -4.11 13.62
CA ALA A 8 5.58 -4.97 12.48
C ALA A 8 6.81 -5.78 12.06
N ALA A 9 6.61 -7.06 11.81
CA ALA A 9 7.66 -7.96 11.34
C ALA A 9 7.60 -8.21 9.83
N THR A 10 6.49 -7.85 9.18
CA THR A 10 6.29 -8.01 7.74
C THR A 10 5.62 -6.79 7.13
N PRO A 11 5.76 -6.56 5.82
CA PRO A 11 5.02 -5.52 5.13
C PRO A 11 3.50 -5.66 5.29
N ASP A 12 2.97 -6.88 5.30
CA ASP A 12 1.54 -7.15 5.48
C ASP A 12 1.05 -6.68 6.85
N GLN A 13 1.81 -6.94 7.91
CA GLN A 13 1.46 -6.50 9.27
C GLN A 13 1.42 -4.97 9.36
N LEU A 14 2.37 -4.30 8.72
CA LEU A 14 2.40 -2.86 8.70
C LEU A 14 1.24 -2.27 7.87
N LEU A 15 0.95 -2.87 6.72
CA LEU A 15 -0.17 -2.44 5.88
C LEU A 15 -1.50 -2.63 6.60
N ASP A 16 -1.68 -3.73 7.34
CA ASP A 16 -2.88 -3.96 8.14
C ASP A 16 -3.00 -2.95 9.29
N ALA A 17 -1.91 -2.63 9.96
CA ALA A 17 -1.89 -1.58 11.00
C ALA A 17 -2.29 -0.21 10.42
N LEU A 18 -1.77 0.13 9.24
CA LEU A 18 -2.14 1.35 8.53
C LEU A 18 -3.62 1.36 8.15
N ARG A 19 -4.14 0.24 7.65
CA ARG A 19 -5.56 0.09 7.30
C ARG A 19 -6.45 0.36 8.51
N VAL A 20 -6.19 -0.30 9.63
CA VAL A 20 -6.97 -0.13 10.86
C VAL A 20 -6.91 1.31 11.35
N PHE A 21 -5.72 1.91 11.38
CA PHE A 21 -5.54 3.30 11.79
C PHE A 21 -6.27 4.27 10.86
N ALA A 22 -6.16 4.10 9.55
CA ALA A 22 -6.82 4.96 8.57
C ALA A 22 -8.35 4.92 8.70
N VAL A 23 -8.92 3.71 8.81
CA VAL A 23 -10.38 3.55 8.96
C VAL A 23 -10.85 4.19 10.27
N ALA A 24 -10.13 4.02 11.37
CA ALA A 24 -10.44 4.66 12.64
C ALA A 24 -10.37 6.19 12.59
N ASN A 25 -9.66 6.75 11.59
CA ASN A 25 -9.49 8.18 11.39
C ASN A 25 -10.26 8.74 10.18
N GLY A 26 -11.33 8.07 9.79
CA GLY A 26 -12.30 8.57 8.82
C GLY A 26 -11.96 8.30 7.36
N TRP A 27 -11.02 7.40 7.07
CA TRP A 27 -10.83 6.87 5.73
C TRP A 27 -11.84 5.75 5.46
N THR A 28 -12.33 5.68 4.25
CA THR A 28 -13.18 4.59 3.79
C THR A 28 -12.33 3.52 3.14
N GLN A 29 -12.42 2.29 3.61
CA GLN A 29 -11.80 1.15 2.95
C GLN A 29 -12.64 0.76 1.73
N LEU A 30 -12.04 0.83 0.56
CA LEU A 30 -12.65 0.44 -0.71
C LEU A 30 -12.34 -1.02 -1.07
N ASN A 31 -11.12 -1.46 -0.78
CA ASN A 31 -10.66 -2.81 -1.04
C ASN A 31 -9.61 -3.24 -0.02
N TRP A 32 -9.66 -4.49 0.36
CA TRP A 32 -8.63 -5.19 1.13
C TRP A 32 -8.64 -6.65 0.67
N ALA A 33 -7.62 -7.07 -0.06
CA ALA A 33 -7.58 -8.38 -0.67
C ALA A 33 -6.15 -8.91 -0.82
N PRO A 34 -5.96 -10.24 -0.81
CA PRO A 34 -4.66 -10.83 -1.16
C PRO A 34 -4.23 -10.44 -2.58
N SER A 35 -2.94 -10.17 -2.76
CA SER A 35 -2.35 -9.82 -4.03
C SER A 35 -0.90 -10.29 -4.08
N GLY A 36 -0.60 -11.26 -4.92
CA GLY A 36 0.74 -11.87 -4.99
C GLY A 36 1.19 -12.42 -3.63
N THR A 37 2.34 -11.99 -3.16
CA THR A 37 2.90 -12.37 -1.85
C THR A 37 2.39 -11.52 -0.69
N GLY A 38 1.55 -10.53 -0.96
CA GLY A 38 1.07 -9.58 0.04
C GLY A 38 -0.41 -9.30 -0.04
N GLN A 39 -0.77 -8.07 0.29
CA GLN A 39 -2.14 -7.55 0.32
C GLN A 39 -2.23 -6.26 -0.48
N GLU A 40 -3.38 -6.02 -1.07
CA GLU A 40 -3.70 -4.70 -1.63
C GLU A 40 -4.76 -4.00 -0.80
N LEU A 41 -4.57 -2.71 -0.61
CA LEU A 41 -5.44 -1.83 0.15
C LEU A 41 -5.78 -0.60 -0.68
N SER A 42 -7.06 -0.30 -0.79
CA SER A 42 -7.53 0.95 -1.38
C SER A 42 -8.36 1.71 -0.38
N LEU A 43 -8.06 2.98 -0.24
CA LEU A 43 -8.69 3.90 0.72
C LEU A 43 -9.14 5.17 0.02
N SER A 44 -10.21 5.78 0.53
CA SER A 44 -10.64 7.10 0.09
C SER A 44 -11.00 8.01 1.26
N LYS A 45 -10.76 9.31 1.09
CA LYS A 45 -11.20 10.35 2.03
C LYS A 45 -11.26 11.70 1.31
N GLY A 46 -12.39 12.37 1.38
CA GLY A 46 -12.56 13.73 0.83
C GLY A 46 -12.25 13.85 -0.66
N GLY A 47 -12.60 12.85 -1.47
CA GLY A 47 -12.31 12.84 -2.91
C GLY A 47 -10.87 12.43 -3.28
N HIS A 48 -10.06 12.07 -2.29
CA HIS A 48 -8.71 11.52 -2.51
C HIS A 48 -8.75 10.00 -2.44
N TYR A 49 -8.01 9.37 -3.33
CA TYR A 49 -7.92 7.91 -3.44
C TYR A 49 -6.47 7.49 -3.37
N VAL A 50 -6.16 6.57 -2.48
CA VAL A 50 -4.81 5.99 -2.34
C VAL A 50 -4.89 4.48 -2.40
N HIS A 51 -3.90 3.90 -3.05
CA HIS A 51 -3.82 2.45 -3.26
C HIS A 51 -2.44 1.99 -2.82
N LEU A 52 -2.44 1.00 -1.94
CA LEU A 52 -1.20 0.45 -1.39
C LEU A 52 -1.18 -1.07 -1.63
N ARG A 53 0.02 -1.59 -1.76
CA ARG A 53 0.26 -3.02 -1.85
C ARG A 53 1.51 -3.39 -1.08
N SER A 54 1.39 -4.40 -0.23
CA SER A 54 2.56 -5.03 0.38
C SER A 54 3.11 -6.14 -0.52
N ALA A 55 4.40 -6.35 -0.47
CA ALA A 55 5.07 -7.45 -1.17
C ALA A 55 6.22 -7.98 -0.31
N PHE A 56 6.46 -9.26 -0.39
CA PHE A 56 7.58 -9.94 0.26
C PHE A 56 8.31 -10.79 -0.78
N ASP A 57 9.57 -10.43 -1.04
CA ASP A 57 10.45 -11.12 -2.00
C ASP A 57 9.74 -11.40 -3.34
N GLU A 58 9.08 -10.39 -3.89
CA GLU A 58 8.30 -10.51 -5.11
C GLU A 58 8.83 -9.64 -6.23
N ARG A 59 8.83 -10.17 -7.45
CA ARG A 59 9.13 -9.39 -8.64
C ARG A 59 7.85 -8.69 -9.12
N LEU A 60 7.79 -7.37 -8.94
CA LEU A 60 6.66 -6.55 -9.38
C LEU A 60 6.84 -6.00 -10.80
N ARG A 61 8.04 -6.06 -11.33
CA ARG A 61 8.37 -5.55 -12.67
C ARG A 61 9.35 -6.49 -13.37
N SER A 62 9.06 -6.82 -14.63
CA SER A 62 9.96 -7.60 -15.48
C SER A 62 11.31 -6.88 -15.62
N GLY A 63 12.40 -7.64 -15.52
CA GLY A 63 13.76 -7.12 -15.62
C GLY A 63 14.35 -6.53 -14.34
N TYR A 64 13.60 -6.52 -13.25
CA TYR A 64 14.06 -6.02 -11.94
C TYR A 64 14.14 -7.16 -10.92
N SER A 65 14.92 -6.92 -9.86
CA SER A 65 15.02 -7.84 -8.73
C SER A 65 13.73 -7.95 -7.96
N ASN A 66 13.58 -9.00 -7.17
CA ASN A 66 12.52 -9.12 -6.19
C ASN A 66 12.66 -8.01 -5.13
N VAL A 67 11.52 -7.59 -4.60
CA VAL A 67 11.44 -6.50 -3.62
C VAL A 67 10.55 -6.90 -2.45
N THR A 68 10.83 -6.31 -1.30
CA THR A 68 10.04 -6.43 -0.08
C THR A 68 9.71 -5.02 0.41
N GLY A 69 8.43 -4.74 0.62
CA GLY A 69 8.01 -3.41 1.09
C GLY A 69 6.54 -3.11 0.82
N ILE A 70 6.19 -1.85 0.97
CA ILE A 70 4.87 -1.31 0.64
C ILE A 70 5.00 -0.34 -0.54
N PHE A 71 4.12 -0.50 -1.51
CA PHE A 71 4.02 0.34 -2.70
C PHE A 71 2.80 1.23 -2.56
N LEU A 72 2.92 2.47 -3.02
CA LEU A 72 1.87 3.48 -2.94
C LEU A 72 1.60 4.07 -4.32
N THR A 73 0.33 4.18 -4.68
CA THR A 73 -0.14 5.00 -5.80
C THR A 73 -1.34 5.84 -5.35
N ALA A 74 -1.65 6.87 -6.11
CA ALA A 74 -2.84 7.69 -5.90
C ALA A 74 -3.62 7.85 -7.21
N SER A 75 -4.93 8.07 -7.10
CA SER A 75 -5.81 8.23 -8.25
C SER A 75 -6.89 9.28 -7.97
N ILE A 76 -7.66 9.62 -9.01
CA ILE A 76 -8.79 10.55 -8.91
C ILE A 76 -10.14 9.84 -8.77
N GLY A 77 -10.16 8.52 -8.80
CA GLY A 77 -11.37 7.72 -8.69
C GLY A 77 -11.08 6.27 -8.32
N TRP A 78 -12.13 5.49 -8.19
CA TRP A 78 -12.09 4.07 -7.89
C TRP A 78 -12.87 3.28 -8.92
N ASP A 79 -12.25 2.24 -9.48
CA ASP A 79 -12.89 1.25 -10.34
C ASP A 79 -12.60 -0.16 -9.80
N ASN A 80 -13.63 -0.82 -9.30
CA ASN A 80 -13.52 -2.15 -8.72
C ASN A 80 -13.09 -3.24 -9.73
N ALA A 81 -13.21 -2.97 -11.02
CA ALA A 81 -12.79 -3.89 -12.08
C ALA A 81 -11.30 -3.77 -12.44
N GLN A 82 -10.63 -2.71 -11.95
CA GLN A 82 -9.23 -2.45 -12.23
C GLN A 82 -8.32 -2.83 -11.07
N PRO A 83 -7.08 -3.28 -11.33
CA PRO A 83 -6.11 -3.54 -10.27
C PRO A 83 -5.70 -2.25 -9.56
N TRP A 84 -5.12 -2.40 -8.37
CA TRP A 84 -4.69 -1.29 -7.50
C TRP A 84 -3.79 -0.27 -8.20
N ASN A 85 -2.97 -0.70 -9.17
CA ASN A 85 -2.00 0.11 -9.89
C ASN A 85 -2.50 0.60 -11.27
N ASN A 86 -3.77 0.43 -11.58
CA ASN A 86 -4.38 0.89 -12.83
C ASN A 86 -5.75 1.56 -12.59
N GLN A 87 -5.84 2.34 -11.54
CA GLN A 87 -7.06 3.06 -11.16
C GLN A 87 -7.25 4.34 -11.99
N PRO A 88 -8.48 4.87 -12.10
CA PRO A 88 -8.75 6.07 -12.89
C PRO A 88 -7.88 7.25 -12.52
N GLY A 89 -7.22 7.85 -13.51
CA GLY A 89 -6.37 9.03 -13.31
C GLY A 89 -5.05 8.77 -12.59
N ILE A 90 -4.63 7.53 -12.44
CA ILE A 90 -3.27 7.22 -12.00
C ILE A 90 -2.28 7.81 -13.01
N ILE A 91 -1.35 8.59 -12.50
CA ILE A 91 -0.21 9.04 -13.29
C ILE A 91 0.76 7.87 -13.38
N LEU A 92 0.56 7.04 -14.38
CA LEU A 92 1.56 6.07 -14.77
C LEU A 92 2.64 6.83 -15.52
N ASN A 93 3.79 6.96 -14.91
CA ASN A 93 4.97 7.23 -15.70
C ASN A 93 5.05 6.12 -16.78
N THR A 94 5.22 6.50 -18.03
CA THR A 94 5.28 5.59 -19.19
C THR A 94 6.35 4.51 -19.06
N SER A 95 7.25 4.65 -18.12
CA SER A 95 8.26 3.64 -17.75
C SER A 95 7.76 2.61 -16.75
N SER A 96 6.47 2.59 -16.36
CA SER A 96 5.87 1.68 -15.38
C SER A 96 6.62 1.65 -14.04
N GLN A 97 7.08 2.77 -13.57
CA GLN A 97 7.72 2.86 -12.28
C GLN A 97 6.65 2.89 -11.19
N ILE A 98 6.62 1.83 -10.41
CA ILE A 98 5.95 1.83 -9.13
C ILE A 98 6.92 2.51 -8.17
N GLU A 99 6.57 3.72 -7.75
CA GLU A 99 7.33 4.42 -6.74
C GLU A 99 7.20 3.66 -5.42
N VAL A 100 8.32 3.24 -4.88
CA VAL A 100 8.37 2.57 -3.59
C VAL A 100 8.46 3.65 -2.51
N CYS A 101 7.40 3.80 -1.74
CA CYS A 101 7.53 4.41 -0.43
C CYS A 101 8.21 3.37 0.49
N GLY A 102 9.53 3.43 0.57
CA GLY A 102 10.32 2.34 1.09
C GLY A 102 10.07 2.03 2.55
N LEU A 103 9.63 0.83 2.82
CA LEU A 103 9.93 0.13 4.04
C LEU A 103 10.90 -0.97 3.68
N TYR A 104 12.14 -0.72 4.02
CA TYR A 104 13.19 -1.69 3.80
C TYR A 104 13.01 -2.90 4.72
N GLU A 105 13.37 -4.03 4.16
CA GLU A 105 13.57 -5.36 4.71
C GLU A 105 13.28 -5.49 6.20
N VAL A 106 12.11 -6.02 6.51
CA VAL A 106 11.74 -6.33 7.87
C VAL A 106 12.05 -7.79 8.11
N SER A 107 13.29 -8.08 8.45
CA SER A 107 13.70 -9.43 8.89
C SER A 107 13.44 -9.64 10.38
N THR A 108 13.14 -8.58 11.11
CA THR A 108 12.84 -8.59 12.55
C THR A 108 11.74 -7.58 12.83
N SER A 109 11.09 -7.70 13.99
CA SER A 109 10.03 -6.77 14.40
C SER A 109 10.59 -5.35 14.55
N ASN A 110 10.09 -4.42 13.75
CA ASN A 110 10.50 -3.02 13.77
C ASN A 110 9.37 -2.13 14.27
N PRO A 111 9.68 -1.07 15.04
CA PRO A 111 8.68 -0.11 15.47
C PRO A 111 8.18 0.73 14.29
N TYR A 112 6.91 1.07 14.32
CA TYR A 112 6.30 2.02 13.41
C TYR A 112 5.56 3.14 14.14
N HIS A 113 5.42 4.27 13.45
CA HIS A 113 4.68 5.43 13.92
C HIS A 113 3.72 5.89 12.82
N LEU A 114 2.44 6.01 13.14
CA LEU A 114 1.39 6.51 12.26
C LEU A 114 0.82 7.82 12.82
N PHE A 115 0.59 8.78 11.95
CA PHE A 115 0.09 10.11 12.32
C PHE A 115 -1.15 10.49 11.51
#